data_10f9ce15c314fc14043f03e0dac61cd2
#
_entry.id   10f9ce15c314fc14043f03e0dac61cd2
#
_cell.length_a   1.000
_cell.length_b   1.000
_cell.length_c   1.000
_cell.angle_alpha   90.00
_cell.angle_beta   90.00
_cell.angle_gamma   90.00
#
_symmetry.space_group_name_H-M   'P 1'
#
loop_
_entity.id
_entity.type
_entity.pdbx_description
1 polymer ?
#
loop_
_entity_poly.entity_id
_entity_poly.type
_entity_poly.pdbx_seq_one_letter_code
_entity_poly.pdbx_strand_id
1 'polypeptide(L)'
;MQDLRKKLQLTTAKVIKKNRKKSITKSAEEIGMWKSMWADLEKGIKDPQLSTLWRIAEGLDIKPSVLIKMIEDELGENFSFLENTY
;
A
#
# COMPACT_ATOMS: atom_id res chain seq x y z
N MET A 1 -22.30 2.70 7.01
CA MET A 1 -21.16 3.55 7.33
C MET A 1 -19.95 3.09 6.56
N GLN A 2 -19.22 4.02 6.00
CA GLN A 2 -18.07 3.68 5.19
C GLN A 2 -16.85 3.40 6.06
N ASP A 3 -16.15 2.33 5.73
CA ASP A 3 -14.95 1.98 6.46
C ASP A 3 -13.75 2.65 5.76
N LEU A 4 -13.29 3.75 6.33
CA LEU A 4 -12.20 4.54 5.75
C LEU A 4 -10.89 3.78 5.77
N ARG A 5 -10.67 2.96 6.81
CA ARG A 5 -9.46 2.16 6.87
C ARG A 5 -9.42 1.13 5.74
N LYS A 6 -10.57 0.51 5.48
CA LYS A 6 -10.67 -0.47 4.40
C LYS A 6 -10.40 0.19 3.06
N LYS A 7 -10.92 1.38 2.85
CA LYS A 7 -10.68 2.11 1.62
C LYS A 7 -9.19 2.40 1.44
N LEU A 8 -8.53 2.82 2.51
CA LEU A 8 -7.09 3.07 2.47
C LEU A 8 -6.31 1.79 2.17
N GLN A 9 -6.69 0.68 2.80
CA GLN A 9 -6.03 -0.60 2.55
C GLN A 9 -6.15 -1.04 1.10
N LEU A 10 -7.35 -0.93 0.54
CA LEU A 10 -7.59 -1.34 -0.84
C LEU A 10 -6.85 -0.44 -1.83
N THR A 11 -6.82 0.85 -1.54
CA THR A 11 -6.09 1.79 -2.40
C THR A 11 -4.58 1.53 -2.33
N THR A 12 -4.08 1.28 -1.13
CA THR A 12 -2.66 0.92 -0.95
C THR A 12 -2.32 -0.33 -1.76
N ALA A 13 -3.17 -1.35 -1.67
CA ALA A 13 -2.99 -2.59 -2.41
C ALA A 13 -2.93 -2.34 -3.91
N LYS A 14 -3.84 -1.52 -4.40
CA LYS A 14 -3.90 -1.18 -5.81
C LYS A 14 -2.63 -0.49 -6.27
N VAL A 15 -2.13 0.46 -5.49
CA VAL A 15 -0.93 1.21 -5.83
C VAL A 15 0.29 0.28 -5.83
N ILE A 16 0.41 -0.59 -4.83
CA ILE A 16 1.52 -1.55 -4.76
C ILE A 16 1.51 -2.45 -6.00
N LYS A 17 0.36 -3.03 -6.30
CA LYS A 17 0.22 -3.94 -7.43
C LYS A 17 0.56 -3.25 -8.75
N LYS A 18 0.07 -2.03 -8.91
CA LYS A 18 0.26 -1.26 -10.13
C LYS A 18 1.73 -0.92 -10.38
N ASN A 19 2.50 -0.74 -9.30
CA ASN A 19 3.89 -0.32 -9.41
C ASN A 19 4.89 -1.48 -9.30
N ARG A 20 4.41 -2.69 -9.10
CA ARG A 20 5.29 -3.85 -9.02
C ARG A 20 5.73 -4.24 -10.43
N LYS A 21 7.04 -4.29 -10.63
CA LYS A 21 7.62 -4.60 -11.95
C LYS A 21 8.13 -6.02 -12.09
N LYS A 22 8.26 -6.72 -10.96
CA LYS A 22 8.75 -8.09 -10.92
C LYS A 22 7.66 -8.98 -10.36
N SER A 23 7.88 -10.29 -10.38
CA SER A 23 6.92 -11.21 -9.77
C SER A 23 6.83 -10.93 -8.26
N ILE A 24 5.74 -11.36 -7.64
CA ILE A 24 5.59 -11.23 -6.19
C ILE A 24 6.73 -11.97 -5.49
N THR A 25 7.07 -13.16 -5.98
CA THR A 25 8.14 -13.95 -5.38
C THR A 25 9.45 -13.18 -5.37
N LYS A 26 9.83 -12.64 -6.53
CA LYS A 26 11.08 -11.90 -6.66
C LYS A 26 11.08 -10.65 -5.80
N SER A 27 9.99 -9.90 -5.84
CA SER A 27 9.89 -8.66 -5.08
C SER A 27 10.00 -8.91 -3.59
N ALA A 28 9.31 -9.94 -3.10
CA ALA A 28 9.34 -10.29 -1.69
C ALA A 28 10.72 -10.76 -1.26
N GLU A 29 11.36 -11.59 -2.08
CA GLU A 29 12.70 -12.10 -1.76
C GLU A 29 13.71 -10.98 -1.61
N GLU A 30 13.62 -9.97 -2.46
CA GLU A 30 14.60 -8.87 -2.45
C GLU A 30 14.56 -8.05 -1.18
N ILE A 31 13.44 -8.04 -0.48
CA ILE A 31 13.34 -7.31 0.77
C ILE A 31 13.19 -8.22 1.98
N GLY A 32 13.44 -9.52 1.79
CA GLY A 32 13.36 -10.47 2.89
C GLY A 32 11.98 -10.61 3.48
N MET A 33 10.96 -10.55 2.65
CA MET A 33 9.57 -10.66 3.08
C MET A 33 8.98 -11.97 2.58
N TRP A 34 8.06 -12.54 3.35
CA TRP A 34 7.36 -13.73 2.90
C TRP A 34 6.49 -13.40 1.69
N LYS A 35 6.51 -14.28 0.70
CA LYS A 35 5.68 -14.13 -0.50
C LYS A 35 4.21 -13.96 -0.14
N SER A 36 3.72 -14.76 0.81
CA SER A 36 2.31 -14.69 1.21
C SER A 36 1.97 -13.35 1.82
N MET A 37 2.90 -12.73 2.54
CA MET A 37 2.67 -11.42 3.13
C MET A 37 2.54 -10.35 2.05
N TRP A 38 3.42 -10.38 1.06
CA TRP A 38 3.33 -9.45 -0.06
C TRP A 38 2.01 -9.63 -0.80
N ALA A 39 1.63 -10.90 -1.06
CA ALA A 39 0.38 -11.21 -1.76
C ALA A 39 -0.82 -10.67 -1.01
N ASP A 40 -0.83 -10.82 0.32
CA ASP A 40 -1.93 -10.33 1.15
C ASP A 40 -2.03 -8.81 1.09
N LEU A 41 -0.89 -8.13 1.03
CA LEU A 41 -0.88 -6.67 0.90
C LEU A 41 -1.50 -6.24 -0.42
N GLU A 42 -1.23 -6.96 -1.49
CA GLU A 42 -1.80 -6.64 -2.81
C GLU A 42 -3.27 -6.98 -2.92
N LYS A 43 -3.78 -7.81 -2.02
CA LYS A 43 -5.20 -8.14 -1.98
C LYS A 43 -6.00 -7.18 -1.11
N GLY A 44 -5.31 -6.30 -0.39
CA GLY A 44 -5.97 -5.35 0.49
C GLY A 44 -6.49 -5.98 1.77
N ILE A 45 -5.99 -7.17 2.13
CA ILE A 45 -6.41 -7.87 3.32
C ILE A 45 -5.76 -7.31 4.57
N LYS A 46 -4.56 -6.78 4.42
CA LYS A 46 -3.77 -6.29 5.55
C LYS A 46 -3.68 -4.78 5.56
N ASP A 47 -3.59 -4.24 6.78
CA ASP A 47 -3.32 -2.82 6.99
C ASP A 47 -1.85 -2.73 7.37
N PRO A 48 -0.96 -2.43 6.43
CA PRO A 48 0.47 -2.53 6.70
C PRO A 48 0.96 -1.45 7.66
N GLN A 49 1.87 -1.85 8.54
CA GLN A 49 2.55 -0.89 9.40
C GLN A 49 3.47 -0.03 8.53
N LEU A 50 3.85 1.11 9.08
CA LEU A 50 4.72 2.03 8.35
C LEU A 50 6.03 1.35 7.94
N SER A 51 6.62 0.55 8.83
CA SER A 51 7.85 -0.17 8.51
C SER A 51 7.66 -1.12 7.33
N THR A 52 6.51 -1.77 7.26
CA THR A 52 6.20 -2.66 6.14
C THR A 52 6.08 -1.88 4.84
N LEU A 53 5.39 -0.73 4.88
CA LEU A 53 5.28 0.13 3.70
C LEU A 53 6.63 0.64 3.24
N TRP A 54 7.50 0.96 4.20
CA TRP A 54 8.84 1.42 3.87
C TRP A 54 9.59 0.36 3.08
N ARG A 55 9.54 -0.89 3.56
CA ARG A 55 10.20 -2.01 2.90
C ARG A 55 9.58 -2.30 1.53
N ILE A 56 8.26 -2.20 1.43
CA ILE A 56 7.57 -2.39 0.15
C ILE A 56 8.05 -1.35 -0.87
N ALA A 57 8.16 -0.09 -0.44
CA ALA A 57 8.64 0.97 -1.33
C ALA A 57 10.03 0.65 -1.85
N GLU A 58 10.91 0.17 -0.98
CA GLU A 58 12.25 -0.23 -1.38
C GLU A 58 12.20 -1.39 -2.37
N GLY A 59 11.30 -2.34 -2.15
CA GLY A 59 11.11 -3.45 -3.06
C GLY A 59 10.55 -3.05 -4.41
N LEU A 60 9.80 -1.94 -4.45
CA LEU A 60 9.28 -1.38 -5.69
C LEU A 60 10.29 -0.42 -6.35
N ASP A 61 11.41 -0.21 -5.69
CA ASP A 61 12.45 0.68 -6.17
C ASP A 61 12.00 2.12 -6.27
N ILE A 62 11.18 2.55 -5.30
CA ILE A 62 10.74 3.94 -5.19
C ILE A 62 10.92 4.38 -3.75
N LYS A 63 10.98 5.69 -3.55
CA LYS A 63 11.12 6.23 -2.20
C LYS A 63 9.82 6.06 -1.43
N PRO A 64 9.88 5.80 -0.12
CA PRO A 64 8.66 5.68 0.69
C PRO A 64 7.75 6.91 0.57
N SER A 65 8.32 8.11 0.48
CA SER A 65 7.50 9.32 0.31
C SER A 65 6.76 9.30 -1.02
N VAL A 66 7.38 8.74 -2.06
CA VAL A 66 6.74 8.65 -3.37
C VAL A 66 5.60 7.64 -3.33
N LEU A 67 5.79 6.51 -2.64
CA LEU A 67 4.73 5.52 -2.48
C LEU A 67 3.52 6.14 -1.78
N ILE A 68 3.75 6.85 -0.68
CA ILE A 68 2.68 7.49 0.07
C ILE A 68 1.97 8.54 -0.79
N LYS A 69 2.74 9.30 -1.56
CA LYS A 69 2.16 10.31 -2.45
C LYS A 69 1.25 9.67 -3.49
N MET A 70 1.66 8.54 -4.04
CA MET A 70 0.84 7.81 -5.01
C MET A 70 -0.47 7.34 -4.39
N ILE A 71 -0.40 6.86 -3.15
CA ILE A 71 -1.59 6.42 -2.43
C ILE A 71 -2.50 7.63 -2.19
N GLU A 72 -1.92 8.73 -1.75
CA GLU A 72 -2.66 9.95 -1.47
C GLU A 72 -3.36 10.45 -2.74
N ASP A 73 -2.66 10.46 -3.85
CA ASP A 73 -3.22 10.90 -5.13
C ASP A 73 -4.37 10.00 -5.58
N GLU A 74 -4.23 8.71 -5.36
CA GLU A 74 -5.25 7.74 -5.76
C GLU A 74 -6.51 7.89 -4.89
N LEU A 75 -6.34 8.24 -3.62
CA LEU A 75 -7.47 8.45 -2.70
C LEU A 75 -8.24 9.73 -3.02
N GLY A 76 -7.54 10.75 -3.52
CA GLY A 76 -8.18 12.02 -3.83
C GLY A 76 -8.17 12.99 -2.65
N GLU A 77 -8.47 14.25 -2.94
CA GLU A 77 -8.34 15.32 -1.97
C GLU A 77 -9.30 15.24 -0.81
N ASN A 78 -10.45 14.61 -1.02
CA ASN A 78 -11.48 14.59 0.01
C ASN A 78 -11.37 13.45 1.00
N PHE A 79 -10.40 12.56 0.82
CA PHE A 79 -10.23 11.46 1.74
C PHE A 79 -9.65 11.98 3.07
N SER A 80 -10.30 11.66 4.17
CA SER A 80 -9.86 12.07 5.49
C SER A 80 -10.49 11.19 6.55
N PHE A 81 -9.71 10.86 7.58
CA PHE A 81 -10.23 10.18 8.75
C PHE A 81 -10.93 11.16 9.67
N LEU A 82 -10.71 12.45 9.46
CA LEU A 82 -11.43 13.46 10.20
C LEU A 82 -12.74 13.68 9.50
N GLU A 83 -13.73 12.94 9.94
CA GLU A 83 -15.00 12.97 9.25
C GLU A 83 -15.67 14.30 9.43
N ASN A 84 -16.09 14.89 8.39
CA ASN A 84 -16.73 16.15 8.48
C ASN A 84 -18.16 15.93 8.45
N THR A 85 -18.65 15.54 9.48
CA THR A 85 -20.01 15.23 9.59
C THR A 85 -20.83 16.44 9.95
N TYR A 86 -20.20 17.55 9.98
CA TYR A 86 -20.95 18.78 10.27
C TYR A 86 -21.13 19.61 9.02
#